data_258bc2da1a0e9b3fb886abe2d837762f
#
_entry.id   258bc2da1a0e9b3fb886abe2d837762f
#
_cell.length_a   1.000
_cell.length_b   1.000
_cell.length_c   1.000
_cell.angle_alpha   90.00
_cell.angle_beta   90.00
_cell.angle_gamma   90.00
#
_symmetry.space_group_name_H-M   'P 1'
#
loop_
_entity.id
_entity.type
_entity.pdbx_description
1 polymer ?
#
loop_
_entity_poly.entity_id
_entity_poly.type
_entity_poly.pdbx_seq_one_letter_code
_entity_poly.pdbx_strand_id
1 'polypeptide(L)'
;ARLSSLSDHRKVESDNLQNLISFGQMQDAGLESALQVMDRMGSIAGTASSSVISANERVIINTEFETLKGRLAEIKKIEFQGYSLFQTGEKTLSLDAGGHKISSDPAPFDDLSGFSVSNERNASLAGAKILDELDVISEKRAKIGSVSNEILLSTDRLDFYFMAEQVHLAKKGRDFAEASINLAKRNFHSQFTSALLVQAQGINQNLVNMLL
;
A
#
# COMPACT_ATOMS: atom_id res chain seq x y z
N ALA A 1 -11.59 -19.21 -32.77
CA ALA A 1 -10.29 -18.50 -32.86
C ALA A 1 -10.40 -17.02 -32.44
N ARG A 2 -11.22 -16.19 -33.10
CA ARG A 2 -11.30 -14.73 -32.78
C ARG A 2 -11.89 -14.44 -31.41
N LEU A 3 -12.85 -15.21 -30.95
CA LEU A 3 -13.52 -15.08 -29.65
C LEU A 3 -12.67 -15.63 -28.51
N SER A 4 -11.92 -16.71 -28.73
CA SER A 4 -10.98 -17.20 -27.73
C SER A 4 -9.85 -16.21 -27.51
N SER A 5 -9.31 -15.62 -28.57
CA SER A 5 -8.28 -14.58 -28.49
C SER A 5 -8.75 -13.35 -27.71
N LEU A 6 -10.00 -12.89 -27.92
CA LEU A 6 -10.57 -11.76 -27.22
C LEU A 6 -10.79 -12.05 -25.72
N SER A 7 -11.25 -13.27 -25.39
CA SER A 7 -11.40 -13.74 -24.02
C SER A 7 -10.05 -13.81 -23.29
N ASP A 8 -9.01 -14.32 -24.00
CA ASP A 8 -7.66 -14.42 -23.44
C ASP A 8 -7.05 -13.03 -23.18
N HIS A 9 -7.23 -12.07 -24.11
CA HIS A 9 -6.79 -10.70 -23.92
C HIS A 9 -7.46 -10.03 -22.69
N ARG A 10 -8.76 -10.20 -22.54
CA ARG A 10 -9.50 -9.62 -21.40
C ARG A 10 -9.11 -10.25 -20.07
N LYS A 11 -8.84 -11.56 -20.08
CA LYS A 11 -8.34 -12.23 -18.87
C LYS A 11 -7.00 -11.65 -18.42
N VAL A 12 -6.07 -11.46 -19.35
CA VAL A 12 -4.76 -10.83 -19.07
C VAL A 12 -4.95 -9.41 -18.55
N GLU A 13 -5.87 -8.63 -19.13
CA GLU A 13 -6.17 -7.27 -18.69
C GLU A 13 -6.75 -7.25 -17.25
N SER A 14 -7.69 -8.14 -16.94
CA SER A 14 -8.25 -8.28 -15.60
C SER A 14 -7.17 -8.71 -14.58
N ASP A 15 -6.31 -9.67 -14.94
CA ASP A 15 -5.23 -10.12 -14.06
C ASP A 15 -4.22 -8.98 -13.79
N ASN A 16 -3.94 -8.15 -14.80
CA ASN A 16 -3.10 -6.97 -14.67
C ASN A 16 -3.70 -5.91 -13.76
N LEU A 17 -5.00 -5.63 -13.87
CA LEU A 17 -5.69 -4.69 -12.98
C LEU A 17 -5.69 -5.18 -11.52
N GLN A 18 -5.87 -6.48 -11.30
CA GLN A 18 -5.76 -7.06 -9.96
C GLN A 18 -4.36 -6.93 -9.37
N ASN A 19 -3.31 -7.10 -10.18
CA ASN A 19 -1.94 -6.86 -9.76
C ASN A 19 -1.69 -5.39 -9.37
N LEU A 20 -2.27 -4.43 -10.15
CA LEU A 20 -2.21 -3.01 -9.80
C LEU A 20 -2.91 -2.69 -8.48
N ILE A 21 -4.10 -3.24 -8.26
CA ILE A 21 -4.82 -3.09 -6.99
C ILE A 21 -3.97 -3.63 -5.83
N SER A 22 -3.42 -4.82 -5.99
CA SER A 22 -2.58 -5.45 -4.96
C SER A 22 -1.32 -4.62 -4.67
N PHE A 23 -0.69 -4.06 -5.70
CA PHE A 23 0.44 -3.16 -5.54
C PHE A 23 0.06 -1.90 -4.75
N GLY A 24 -1.06 -1.25 -5.11
CA GLY A 24 -1.57 -0.07 -4.40
C GLY A 24 -1.92 -0.36 -2.94
N GLN A 25 -2.54 -1.51 -2.66
CA GLN A 25 -2.86 -1.94 -1.30
C GLN A 25 -1.59 -2.18 -0.47
N MET A 26 -0.55 -2.77 -1.05
CA MET A 26 0.74 -2.95 -0.38
C MET A 26 1.43 -1.61 -0.12
N GLN A 27 1.35 -0.66 -1.05
CA GLN A 27 1.85 0.71 -0.83
C GLN A 27 1.09 1.39 0.33
N ASP A 28 -0.23 1.32 0.36
CA ASP A 28 -1.04 1.90 1.43
C ASP A 28 -0.71 1.27 2.78
N ALA A 29 -0.58 -0.05 2.86
CA ALA A 29 -0.18 -0.75 4.08
C ALA A 29 1.22 -0.35 4.56
N GLY A 30 2.17 -0.15 3.63
CA GLY A 30 3.49 0.36 3.95
C GLY A 30 3.46 1.79 4.51
N LEU A 31 2.66 2.67 3.91
CA LEU A 31 2.46 4.04 4.39
C LEU A 31 1.72 4.08 5.74
N GLU A 32 0.73 3.20 5.95
CA GLU A 32 0.08 3.02 7.25
C GLU A 32 1.09 2.67 8.33
N SER A 33 1.96 1.70 8.04
CA SER A 33 3.01 1.30 8.98
C SER A 33 3.99 2.45 9.26
N ALA A 34 4.36 3.23 8.24
CA ALA A 34 5.20 4.41 8.41
C ALA A 34 4.52 5.49 9.28
N LEU A 35 3.22 5.70 9.08
CA LEU A 35 2.41 6.64 9.87
C LEU A 35 2.41 6.27 11.36
N GLN A 36 2.20 4.99 11.68
CA GLN A 36 2.23 4.50 13.07
C GLN A 36 3.61 4.68 13.71
N VAL A 37 4.69 4.42 12.97
CA VAL A 37 6.05 4.63 13.46
C VAL A 37 6.30 6.13 13.69
N MET A 38 5.90 6.99 12.75
CA MET A 38 6.09 8.44 12.87
C MET A 38 5.25 9.04 14.00
N ASP A 39 4.04 8.55 14.23
CA ASP A 39 3.20 8.98 15.36
C ASP A 39 3.90 8.69 16.69
N ARG A 40 4.48 7.49 16.84
CA ARG A 40 5.28 7.15 18.01
C ARG A 40 6.53 8.04 18.13
N MET A 41 7.22 8.31 17.02
CA MET A 41 8.37 9.22 17.00
C MET A 41 7.97 10.65 17.37
N GLY A 42 6.80 11.12 16.94
CA GLY A 42 6.25 12.43 17.33
C GLY A 42 6.02 12.53 18.84
N SER A 43 5.43 11.50 19.43
CA SER A 43 5.25 11.40 20.88
C SER A 43 6.60 11.45 21.63
N ILE A 44 7.59 10.71 21.15
CA ILE A 44 8.96 10.71 21.68
C ILE A 44 9.61 12.08 21.56
N ALA A 45 9.51 12.73 20.40
CA ALA A 45 10.06 14.05 20.16
C ALA A 45 9.39 15.10 21.08
N GLY A 46 8.08 15.01 21.27
CA GLY A 46 7.34 15.86 22.22
C GLY A 46 7.84 15.69 23.65
N THR A 47 8.04 14.47 24.11
CA THR A 47 8.62 14.19 25.44
C THR A 47 10.04 14.73 25.53
N ALA A 48 10.89 14.47 24.53
CA ALA A 48 12.28 14.89 24.52
C ALA A 48 12.47 16.41 24.38
N SER A 49 11.49 17.16 23.90
CA SER A 49 11.51 18.62 23.85
C SER A 49 11.29 19.29 25.22
N SER A 50 10.88 18.52 26.24
CA SER A 50 10.68 19.04 27.60
C SER A 50 12.03 19.36 28.28
N SER A 51 12.11 20.52 28.94
CA SER A 51 13.27 20.92 29.74
C SER A 51 13.38 20.16 31.08
N VAL A 52 12.33 19.41 31.46
CA VAL A 52 12.24 18.75 32.79
C VAL A 52 12.88 17.36 32.77
N ILE A 53 13.04 16.73 31.59
CA ILE A 53 13.62 15.38 31.51
C ILE A 53 15.14 15.40 31.78
N SER A 54 15.59 14.38 32.51
CA SER A 54 17.03 14.20 32.81
C SER A 54 17.86 13.85 31.58
N ALA A 55 19.15 14.07 31.64
CA ALA A 55 20.08 13.69 30.56
C ALA A 55 20.04 12.17 30.26
N ASN A 56 19.92 11.34 31.29
CA ASN A 56 19.86 9.89 31.14
C ASN A 56 18.59 9.42 30.45
N GLU A 57 17.45 9.98 30.83
CA GLU A 57 16.17 9.70 30.18
C GLU A 57 16.21 10.11 28.69
N ARG A 58 16.82 11.25 28.39
CA ARG A 58 17.00 11.73 27.01
C ARG A 58 17.84 10.76 26.16
N VAL A 59 18.87 10.15 26.73
CA VAL A 59 19.67 9.13 26.05
C VAL A 59 18.82 7.90 25.71
N ILE A 60 18.00 7.43 26.64
CA ILE A 60 17.09 6.28 26.42
C ILE A 60 16.09 6.59 25.32
N ILE A 61 15.43 7.75 25.41
CA ILE A 61 14.47 8.23 24.43
C ILE A 61 15.10 8.37 23.03
N ASN A 62 16.32 8.91 22.97
CA ASN A 62 17.03 9.03 21.69
C ASN A 62 17.38 7.65 21.09
N THR A 63 17.69 6.66 21.92
CA THR A 63 17.95 5.29 21.44
C THR A 63 16.67 4.66 20.81
N GLU A 64 15.50 4.88 21.44
CA GLU A 64 14.22 4.46 20.88
C GLU A 64 13.95 5.18 19.55
N PHE A 65 14.20 6.48 19.48
CA PHE A 65 14.03 7.28 18.27
C PHE A 65 14.89 6.75 17.12
N GLU A 66 16.16 6.44 17.36
CA GLU A 66 17.05 5.84 16.36
C GLU A 66 16.58 4.45 15.90
N THR A 67 16.01 3.66 16.81
CA THR A 67 15.43 2.35 16.46
C THR A 67 14.22 2.51 15.52
N LEU A 68 13.35 3.49 15.78
CA LEU A 68 12.21 3.78 14.94
C LEU A 68 12.62 4.33 13.55
N LYS A 69 13.67 5.12 13.46
CA LYS A 69 14.29 5.51 12.17
C LYS A 69 14.70 4.28 11.36
N GLY A 70 15.35 3.32 12.01
CA GLY A 70 15.68 2.04 11.36
C GLY A 70 14.44 1.34 10.80
N ARG A 71 13.32 1.33 11.52
CA ARG A 71 12.04 0.77 11.02
C ARG A 71 11.51 1.51 9.79
N LEU A 72 11.58 2.85 9.78
CA LEU A 72 11.19 3.63 8.59
C LEU A 72 12.06 3.28 7.38
N ALA A 73 13.36 3.10 7.57
CA ALA A 73 14.27 2.70 6.52
C ALA A 73 13.95 1.29 5.97
N GLU A 74 13.52 0.36 6.81
CA GLU A 74 13.08 -0.97 6.37
C GLU A 74 11.75 -0.92 5.61
N ILE A 75 10.80 -0.08 6.02
CA ILE A 75 9.53 0.10 5.29
C ILE A 75 9.81 0.57 3.86
N LYS A 76 10.78 1.45 3.64
CA LYS A 76 11.18 1.91 2.30
C LYS A 76 11.72 0.80 1.39
N LYS A 77 12.18 -0.30 1.95
CA LYS A 77 12.74 -1.44 1.20
C LYS A 77 11.71 -2.49 0.82
N ILE A 78 10.44 -2.30 1.19
CA ILE A 78 9.38 -3.27 0.88
C ILE A 78 9.21 -3.39 -0.63
N GLU A 79 9.13 -4.63 -1.11
CA GLU A 79 8.96 -4.97 -2.51
C GLU A 79 7.69 -5.81 -2.73
N PHE A 80 7.08 -5.64 -3.88
CA PHE A 80 5.98 -6.48 -4.38
C PHE A 80 6.40 -7.13 -5.69
N GLN A 81 6.50 -8.45 -5.73
CA GLN A 81 6.92 -9.22 -6.91
C GLN A 81 8.26 -8.74 -7.52
N GLY A 82 9.22 -8.33 -6.68
CA GLY A 82 10.52 -7.81 -7.11
C GLY A 82 10.49 -6.34 -7.57
N TYR A 83 9.36 -5.66 -7.41
CA TYR A 83 9.24 -4.22 -7.63
C TYR A 83 9.19 -3.51 -6.29
N SER A 84 10.11 -2.58 -6.05
CA SER A 84 10.07 -1.76 -4.84
C SER A 84 8.82 -0.88 -4.84
N LEU A 85 8.14 -0.84 -3.70
CA LEU A 85 6.96 0.03 -3.51
C LEU A 85 7.35 1.50 -3.43
N PHE A 86 8.57 1.80 -2.98
CA PHE A 86 9.05 3.12 -2.59
C PHE A 86 10.44 3.41 -3.17
N GLN A 87 10.62 3.24 -4.48
CA GLN A 87 11.93 3.48 -5.14
C GLN A 87 12.13 4.93 -5.55
N THR A 88 13.41 5.37 -5.49
CA THR A 88 13.90 6.57 -6.17
C THR A 88 13.91 6.36 -7.68
N GLY A 89 12.99 6.99 -8.38
CA GLY A 89 12.84 6.93 -9.84
C GLY A 89 11.43 6.51 -10.23
N GLU A 90 10.76 7.33 -11.00
CA GLU A 90 9.39 7.04 -11.48
C GLU A 90 9.36 5.75 -12.32
N LYS A 91 9.08 4.61 -11.70
CA LYS A 91 8.60 3.45 -12.42
C LYS A 91 7.08 3.48 -12.41
N THR A 92 6.52 3.98 -13.47
CA THR A 92 5.08 3.90 -13.71
C THR A 92 4.76 2.47 -14.16
N LEU A 93 4.07 1.72 -13.32
CA LEU A 93 3.44 0.47 -13.73
C LEU A 93 2.19 0.82 -14.52
N SER A 94 2.29 0.80 -15.84
CA SER A 94 1.17 0.91 -16.77
C SER A 94 0.83 -0.50 -17.23
N LEU A 95 -0.31 -1.02 -16.84
CA LEU A 95 -0.64 -2.44 -17.03
C LEU A 95 -1.91 -2.67 -17.85
N ASP A 96 -2.56 -1.64 -18.38
CA ASP A 96 -3.77 -1.81 -19.17
C ASP A 96 -3.84 -0.94 -20.43
N ALA A 97 -4.69 -1.35 -21.38
CA ALA A 97 -5.03 -0.57 -22.55
C ALA A 97 -5.88 0.68 -22.22
N GLY A 98 -6.43 0.78 -21.00
CA GLY A 98 -7.23 1.90 -20.50
C GLY A 98 -6.40 3.06 -19.97
N GLY A 99 -5.08 2.91 -19.87
CA GLY A 99 -4.17 3.97 -19.44
C GLY A 99 -4.08 4.17 -17.93
N HIS A 100 -4.60 3.23 -17.12
CA HIS A 100 -4.46 3.29 -15.67
C HIS A 100 -3.00 3.09 -15.26
N LYS A 101 -2.53 3.95 -14.37
CA LYS A 101 -1.12 3.96 -13.95
C LYS A 101 -1.05 4.08 -12.44
N ILE A 102 -0.37 3.14 -11.81
CA ILE A 102 0.14 3.33 -10.44
C ILE A 102 1.65 3.53 -10.55
N SER A 103 2.14 4.63 -10.01
CA SER A 103 3.58 4.87 -9.91
C SER A 103 4.08 4.37 -8.56
N SER A 104 5.25 3.73 -8.55
CA SER A 104 6.01 3.62 -7.32
C SER A 104 6.43 5.04 -6.91
N ASP A 105 6.08 5.47 -5.71
CA ASP A 105 6.45 6.81 -5.24
C ASP A 105 7.93 6.80 -4.80
N PRO A 106 8.80 7.58 -5.47
CA PRO A 106 10.23 7.56 -5.20
C PRO A 106 10.62 8.11 -3.82
N ALA A 107 9.78 8.91 -3.19
CA ALA A 107 10.02 9.46 -1.86
C ALA A 107 8.69 9.57 -1.10
N PRO A 108 8.16 8.44 -0.59
CA PRO A 108 6.86 8.42 0.08
C PRO A 108 6.85 9.26 1.35
N PHE A 109 7.99 9.35 2.04
CA PHE A 109 8.21 10.08 3.28
C PHE A 109 9.72 10.21 3.57
N ASP A 110 10.10 11.18 4.40
CA ASP A 110 11.45 11.29 4.93
C ASP A 110 11.70 10.19 5.99
N ASP A 111 12.88 9.59 6.01
CA ASP A 111 13.27 8.62 7.04
C ASP A 111 13.86 9.28 8.29
N LEU A 112 13.86 10.60 8.33
CA LEU A 112 14.36 11.40 9.43
C LEU A 112 15.84 11.13 9.78
N SER A 113 16.64 10.67 8.82
CA SER A 113 18.05 10.29 9.02
C SER A 113 18.89 11.44 9.56
N GLY A 114 18.55 12.69 9.22
CA GLY A 114 19.23 13.90 9.69
C GLY A 114 18.76 14.42 11.06
N PHE A 115 17.77 13.76 11.69
CA PHE A 115 17.15 14.23 12.93
C PHE A 115 17.52 13.35 14.13
N SER A 116 17.56 13.96 15.32
CA SER A 116 17.76 13.27 16.60
C SER A 116 16.97 13.98 17.69
N VAL A 117 16.77 13.32 18.82
CA VAL A 117 16.12 13.90 19.99
C VAL A 117 17.11 14.03 21.18
N SER A 118 18.39 14.11 20.88
CA SER A 118 19.50 14.17 21.86
C SER A 118 19.50 15.43 22.72
N ASN A 119 18.84 16.50 22.30
CA ASN A 119 18.64 17.73 23.06
C ASN A 119 17.28 18.35 22.74
N GLU A 120 16.83 19.28 23.57
CA GLU A 120 15.53 19.95 23.48
C GLU A 120 15.29 20.60 22.11
N ARG A 121 16.28 21.31 21.59
CA ARG A 121 16.18 21.99 20.30
C ARG A 121 16.03 21.01 19.14
N ASN A 122 16.84 19.97 19.12
CA ASN A 122 16.76 18.94 18.07
C ASN A 122 15.44 18.16 18.14
N ALA A 123 14.95 17.86 19.35
CA ALA A 123 13.68 17.22 19.57
C ALA A 123 12.51 18.06 19.04
N SER A 124 12.54 19.38 19.29
CA SER A 124 11.52 20.31 18.76
C SER A 124 11.55 20.36 17.23
N LEU A 125 12.72 20.41 16.61
CA LEU A 125 12.87 20.37 15.16
C LEU A 125 12.43 19.03 14.55
N ALA A 126 12.76 17.92 15.21
CA ALA A 126 12.30 16.60 14.79
C ALA A 126 10.78 16.48 14.87
N GLY A 127 10.18 16.98 15.95
CA GLY A 127 8.72 16.99 16.12
C GLY A 127 8.01 17.78 15.03
N ALA A 128 8.50 18.97 14.69
CA ALA A 128 7.94 19.78 13.59
C ALA A 128 8.04 19.05 12.25
N LYS A 129 9.20 18.46 11.94
CA LYS A 129 9.37 17.70 10.70
C LYS A 129 8.47 16.47 10.62
N ILE A 130 8.27 15.78 11.75
CA ILE A 130 7.37 14.62 11.82
C ILE A 130 5.93 15.02 11.50
N LEU A 131 5.45 16.15 12.01
CA LEU A 131 4.10 16.63 11.71
C LEU A 131 3.94 16.90 10.21
N ASP A 132 4.90 17.54 9.56
CA ASP A 132 4.88 17.76 8.12
C ASP A 132 4.86 16.42 7.35
N GLU A 133 5.60 15.43 7.80
CA GLU A 133 5.64 14.11 7.14
C GLU A 133 4.37 13.29 7.34
N LEU A 134 3.69 13.42 8.48
CA LEU A 134 2.38 12.81 8.71
C LEU A 134 1.33 13.33 7.71
N ASP A 135 1.35 14.63 7.42
CA ASP A 135 0.48 15.23 6.41
C ASP A 135 0.83 14.72 5.00
N VAL A 136 2.12 14.64 4.66
CA VAL A 136 2.60 14.09 3.39
C VAL A 136 2.15 12.64 3.20
N ILE A 137 2.31 11.78 4.22
CA ILE A 137 1.87 10.39 4.16
C ILE A 137 0.36 10.30 3.97
N SER A 138 -0.40 11.11 4.69
CA SER A 138 -1.87 11.13 4.61
C SER A 138 -2.35 11.52 3.21
N GLU A 139 -1.74 12.53 2.58
CA GLU A 139 -2.03 12.93 1.21
C GLU A 139 -1.73 11.80 0.21
N LYS A 140 -0.59 11.14 0.37
CA LYS A 140 -0.19 10.03 -0.50
C LYS A 140 -1.12 8.84 -0.37
N ARG A 141 -1.54 8.49 0.84
CA ARG A 141 -2.54 7.44 1.07
C ARG A 141 -3.88 7.78 0.40
N ALA A 142 -4.34 9.01 0.53
CA ALA A 142 -5.56 9.47 -0.15
C ALA A 142 -5.44 9.33 -1.67
N LYS A 143 -4.29 9.67 -2.25
CA LYS A 143 -4.02 9.52 -3.69
C LYS A 143 -4.03 8.05 -4.12
N ILE A 144 -3.36 7.17 -3.39
CA ILE A 144 -3.37 5.72 -3.66
C ILE A 144 -4.80 5.17 -3.58
N GLY A 145 -5.57 5.55 -2.56
CA GLY A 145 -6.96 5.16 -2.41
C GLY A 145 -7.83 5.61 -3.58
N SER A 146 -7.65 6.83 -4.06
CA SER A 146 -8.36 7.35 -5.23
C SER A 146 -8.06 6.55 -6.49
N VAL A 147 -6.77 6.28 -6.77
CA VAL A 147 -6.35 5.50 -7.94
C VAL A 147 -6.83 4.05 -7.82
N SER A 148 -6.76 3.46 -6.65
CA SER A 148 -7.25 2.10 -6.40
C SER A 148 -8.75 1.98 -6.67
N ASN A 149 -9.54 2.96 -6.26
CA ASN A 149 -10.98 3.02 -6.55
C ASN A 149 -11.26 3.17 -8.05
N GLU A 150 -10.50 3.98 -8.76
CA GLU A 150 -10.63 4.13 -10.22
C GLU A 150 -10.34 2.81 -10.94
N ILE A 151 -9.30 2.09 -10.53
CA ILE A 151 -8.95 0.78 -11.07
C ILE A 151 -10.06 -0.23 -10.76
N LEU A 152 -10.60 -0.23 -9.54
CA LEU A 152 -11.70 -1.12 -9.14
C LEU A 152 -12.94 -0.90 -10.01
N LEU A 153 -13.34 0.34 -10.23
CA LEU A 153 -14.46 0.68 -11.12
C LEU A 153 -14.20 0.24 -12.57
N SER A 154 -12.96 0.27 -13.02
CA SER A 154 -12.57 -0.21 -14.36
C SER A 154 -12.63 -1.73 -14.44
N THR A 155 -12.26 -2.43 -13.37
CA THR A 155 -12.39 -3.89 -13.27
C THR A 155 -13.87 -4.30 -13.32
N ASP A 156 -14.74 -3.63 -12.55
CA ASP A 156 -16.18 -3.90 -12.56
C ASP A 156 -16.80 -3.67 -13.95
N ARG A 157 -16.33 -2.63 -14.64
CA ARG A 157 -16.76 -2.34 -16.01
C ARG A 157 -16.34 -3.42 -17.00
N LEU A 158 -15.09 -3.89 -16.89
CA LEU A 158 -14.58 -5.00 -17.70
C LEU A 158 -15.37 -6.29 -17.45
N ASP A 159 -15.66 -6.60 -16.18
CA ASP A 159 -16.45 -7.78 -15.81
C ASP A 159 -17.88 -7.68 -16.34
N PHE A 160 -18.50 -6.50 -16.30
CA PHE A 160 -19.82 -6.27 -16.88
C PHE A 160 -19.81 -6.50 -18.41
N TYR A 161 -18.84 -5.96 -19.14
CA TYR A 161 -18.73 -6.20 -20.57
C TYR A 161 -18.47 -7.67 -20.90
N PHE A 162 -17.64 -8.34 -20.09
CA PHE A 162 -17.38 -9.78 -20.24
C PHE A 162 -18.66 -10.60 -20.02
N MET A 163 -19.45 -10.30 -18.99
CA MET A 163 -20.73 -10.96 -18.73
C MET A 163 -21.73 -10.72 -19.89
N ALA A 164 -21.83 -9.49 -20.37
CA ALA A 164 -22.73 -9.15 -21.48
C ALA A 164 -22.36 -9.92 -22.75
N GLU A 165 -21.07 -10.06 -23.03
CA GLU A 165 -20.56 -10.83 -24.18
C GLU A 165 -20.80 -12.34 -24.01
N GLN A 166 -20.57 -12.88 -22.80
CA GLN A 166 -20.86 -14.30 -22.50
C GLN A 166 -22.36 -14.61 -22.64
N VAL A 167 -23.25 -13.72 -22.21
CA VAL A 167 -24.70 -13.85 -22.42
C VAL A 167 -25.04 -13.83 -23.91
N HIS A 168 -24.39 -12.97 -24.69
CA HIS A 168 -24.59 -12.93 -26.15
C HIS A 168 -24.12 -14.23 -26.84
N LEU A 169 -23.01 -14.82 -26.35
CA LEU A 169 -22.50 -16.10 -26.82
C LEU A 169 -23.37 -17.29 -26.40
N ALA A 170 -23.91 -17.27 -25.16
CA ALA A 170 -24.83 -18.31 -24.67
C ALA A 170 -26.13 -18.34 -25.49
N LYS A 171 -26.63 -17.16 -25.92
CA LYS A 171 -27.74 -17.08 -26.88
C LYS A 171 -27.44 -17.74 -28.23
N LYS A 172 -26.17 -17.89 -28.60
CA LYS A 172 -25.69 -18.61 -29.78
C LYS A 172 -25.39 -20.09 -29.54
N GLY A 173 -25.76 -20.66 -28.40
CA GLY A 173 -25.75 -22.11 -28.15
C GLY A 173 -24.43 -22.70 -27.66
N ARG A 174 -23.58 -21.93 -26.94
CA ARG A 174 -22.34 -22.44 -26.32
C ARG A 174 -22.24 -22.09 -24.83
N ASP A 175 -22.30 -23.12 -24.03
CA ASP A 175 -21.86 -23.32 -22.64
C ASP A 175 -22.01 -22.18 -21.61
N PHE A 176 -23.24 -21.96 -21.16
CA PHE A 176 -23.57 -21.21 -19.95
C PHE A 176 -22.88 -21.78 -18.67
N ALA A 177 -22.63 -23.09 -18.66
CA ALA A 177 -21.99 -23.78 -17.54
C ALA A 177 -20.51 -23.34 -17.34
N GLU A 178 -19.75 -23.18 -18.42
CA GLU A 178 -18.34 -22.79 -18.36
C GLU A 178 -18.18 -21.33 -17.90
N ALA A 179 -19.06 -20.44 -18.34
CA ALA A 179 -19.11 -19.05 -17.92
C ALA A 179 -19.40 -18.91 -16.43
N SER A 180 -20.33 -19.71 -15.90
CA SER A 180 -20.69 -19.73 -14.48
C SER A 180 -19.55 -20.22 -13.60
N ILE A 181 -18.79 -21.24 -14.05
CA ILE A 181 -17.61 -21.76 -13.35
C ILE A 181 -16.50 -20.72 -13.30
N ASN A 182 -16.26 -20.00 -14.40
CA ASN A 182 -15.24 -18.97 -14.46
C ASN A 182 -15.58 -17.73 -13.59
N LEU A 183 -16.85 -17.36 -13.54
CA LEU A 183 -17.32 -16.30 -12.62
C LEU A 183 -17.15 -16.70 -11.15
N ALA A 184 -17.52 -17.94 -10.80
CA ALA A 184 -17.34 -18.46 -9.45
C ALA A 184 -15.85 -18.49 -9.02
N LYS A 185 -14.96 -18.90 -9.94
CA LYS A 185 -13.50 -18.85 -9.70
C LYS A 185 -12.99 -17.44 -9.44
N ARG A 186 -13.45 -16.45 -10.18
CA ARG A 186 -13.05 -15.03 -9.99
C ARG A 186 -13.54 -14.47 -8.66
N ASN A 187 -14.79 -14.72 -8.31
CA ASN A 187 -15.36 -14.32 -7.01
C ASN A 187 -14.60 -14.99 -5.85
N PHE A 188 -14.24 -16.26 -6.01
CA PHE A 188 -13.44 -16.97 -5.01
C PHE A 188 -12.02 -16.37 -4.88
N HIS A 189 -11.37 -16.04 -5.98
CA HIS A 189 -10.05 -15.36 -5.95
C HIS A 189 -10.12 -13.99 -5.26
N SER A 190 -11.13 -13.18 -5.57
CA SER A 190 -11.33 -11.88 -4.92
C SER A 190 -11.52 -12.01 -3.41
N GLN A 191 -12.39 -12.95 -2.97
CA GLN A 191 -12.62 -13.21 -1.56
C GLN A 191 -11.40 -13.78 -0.85
N PHE A 192 -10.64 -14.65 -1.52
CA PHE A 192 -9.42 -15.24 -0.98
C PHE A 192 -8.32 -14.19 -0.78
N THR A 193 -8.15 -13.28 -1.75
CA THR A 193 -7.18 -12.18 -1.64
C THR A 193 -7.55 -11.23 -0.50
N SER A 194 -8.84 -10.92 -0.33
CA SER A 194 -9.33 -10.10 0.78
C SER A 194 -9.12 -10.79 2.14
N ALA A 195 -9.33 -12.10 2.21
CA ALA A 195 -9.11 -12.88 3.44
C ALA A 195 -7.62 -12.94 3.83
N LEU A 196 -6.72 -13.09 2.84
CA LEU A 196 -5.28 -13.05 3.07
C LEU A 196 -4.81 -11.68 3.57
N LEU A 197 -5.41 -10.60 3.06
CA LEU A 197 -5.11 -9.25 3.51
C LEU A 197 -5.51 -9.05 4.99
N VAL A 198 -6.70 -9.51 5.37
CA VAL A 198 -7.18 -9.48 6.77
C VAL A 198 -6.27 -10.33 7.67
N GLN A 199 -5.83 -11.48 7.18
CA GLN A 199 -4.91 -12.35 7.93
C GLN A 199 -3.51 -11.72 8.08
N ALA A 200 -2.99 -11.07 7.04
CA ALA A 200 -1.72 -10.34 7.09
C ALA A 200 -1.78 -9.15 8.06
N GLN A 201 -2.91 -8.43 8.11
CA GLN A 201 -3.15 -7.36 9.08
C GLN A 201 -3.22 -7.92 10.52
N GLY A 202 -3.86 -9.08 10.73
CA GLY A 202 -3.90 -9.76 12.03
C GLY A 202 -2.53 -10.22 12.53
N ILE A 203 -1.66 -10.69 11.65
CA ILE A 203 -0.28 -11.07 11.98
C ILE A 203 0.55 -9.84 12.39
N ASN A 204 0.39 -8.71 11.70
CA ASN A 204 1.07 -7.47 12.07
C ASN A 204 0.62 -6.94 13.43
N GLN A 205 -0.69 -7.00 13.77
CA GLN A 205 -1.17 -6.62 15.09
C GLN A 205 -0.62 -7.53 16.20
N ASN A 206 -0.53 -8.84 15.95
CA ASN A 206 0.03 -9.77 16.92
C ASN A 206 1.54 -9.56 17.13
N LEU A 207 2.29 -9.21 16.08
CA LEU A 207 3.71 -8.87 16.20
C LEU A 207 3.93 -7.57 16.99
N VAL A 208 3.08 -6.57 16.80
CA VAL A 208 3.11 -5.32 17.58
C VAL A 208 2.79 -5.58 19.05
N ASN A 209 1.78 -6.43 19.34
CA ASN A 209 1.40 -6.80 20.71
C ASN A 209 2.43 -7.71 21.42
N MET A 210 3.29 -8.40 20.69
CA MET A 210 4.41 -9.19 21.28
C MET A 210 5.66 -8.32 21.56
N LEU A 211 5.72 -7.12 21.01
CA LEU A 211 6.87 -6.19 21.13
C LEU A 211 6.59 -5.03 22.12
N LEU A 212 5.37 -4.93 22.64
CA LEU A 212 4.95 -4.08 23.76
C LEU A 212 4.91 -4.90 25.05
#